data_386de7cb113760611ed7ac695a8a10ec
#
_entry.id   386de7cb113760611ed7ac695a8a10ec
#
_cell.length_a   1.000
_cell.length_b   1.000
_cell.length_c   1.000
_cell.angle_alpha   90.00
_cell.angle_beta   90.00
_cell.angle_gamma   90.00
#
_symmetry.space_group_name_H-M   'P 1'
#
loop_
_entity.id
_entity.type
_entity.pdbx_description
1 polymer ?
#
loop_
_entity_poly.entity_id
_entity_poly.type
_entity_poly.pdbx_seq_one_letter_code
_entity_poly.pdbx_strand_id
1 'polypeptide(L)'
;MKFVIFADKSYNYVKPLATGLHNTLLDMGHESVIWYDGLYWLQQLNLAKVFFTDIYRLYLNFKCGNKKKYIYRFFNLLFFNNKKRREILKNCDCIILVQNCPSAFMSIRRLNYLREKYKKPIVNYDFHYLPNQGWWSRIKRIEGHRGLEQYDWYLPVGLTTEFAIPRQIPQIYNCIGMDVNFKNLYPEQDDFFVLLDFPRPGHEVRRCQEKQMLDEIGIKYIELNGRYTTDEIRTIYRKTSVYIVSSRESFGLPIVELQLCGAKVLVPHKEWTPAHYLEKSIYESGQGRLGKNFIVYENEKEFKEILLKEKEKINYSINVENFRNEYPLYDHVDRHELEDFVYKLKNGVITYKSHSMYREYNQFISLSDDFEKSDIK
;
A
#
# COMPACT_ATOMS: atom_id res chain seq x y z
N MET A 1 -18.00 -9.78 -15.85
CA MET A 1 -17.24 -8.61 -16.34
C MET A 1 -15.77 -9.00 -16.56
N LYS A 2 -15.03 -8.16 -17.30
CA LYS A 2 -13.61 -8.39 -17.64
C LYS A 2 -12.75 -7.27 -17.11
N PHE A 3 -11.78 -7.62 -16.28
CA PHE A 3 -10.87 -6.69 -15.61
C PHE A 3 -9.44 -6.83 -16.09
N VAL A 4 -8.75 -5.71 -16.26
CA VAL A 4 -7.31 -5.68 -16.49
C VAL A 4 -6.63 -5.00 -15.32
N ILE A 5 -5.80 -5.72 -14.61
CA ILE A 5 -5.10 -5.24 -13.41
C ILE A 5 -3.65 -4.95 -13.78
N PHE A 6 -3.20 -3.72 -13.56
CA PHE A 6 -1.81 -3.34 -13.68
C PHE A 6 -1.16 -3.26 -12.31
N ALA A 7 -0.02 -3.93 -12.15
CA ALA A 7 0.70 -3.99 -10.89
C ALA A 7 2.21 -3.83 -11.11
N ASP A 8 2.86 -2.98 -10.33
CA ASP A 8 4.32 -2.82 -10.39
C ASP A 8 5.03 -3.87 -9.53
N LYS A 9 5.68 -4.83 -10.19
CA LYS A 9 6.43 -5.88 -9.51
C LYS A 9 7.70 -5.43 -8.82
N SER A 10 8.07 -4.16 -8.92
CA SER A 10 9.25 -3.62 -8.22
C SER A 10 9.01 -3.47 -6.71
N TYR A 11 7.75 -3.52 -6.28
CA TYR A 11 7.37 -3.48 -4.87
C TYR A 11 6.84 -4.83 -4.42
N ASN A 12 7.39 -5.37 -3.35
CA ASN A 12 7.08 -6.71 -2.86
C ASN A 12 5.59 -6.89 -2.49
N TYR A 13 4.94 -5.86 -1.97
CA TYR A 13 3.55 -5.89 -1.54
C TYR A 13 2.54 -5.77 -2.69
N VAL A 14 2.90 -5.15 -3.81
CA VAL A 14 1.97 -4.91 -4.92
C VAL A 14 1.56 -6.21 -5.62
N LYS A 15 2.47 -7.16 -5.74
CA LYS A 15 2.17 -8.45 -6.35
C LYS A 15 1.15 -9.26 -5.53
N PRO A 16 1.32 -9.47 -4.22
CA PRO A 16 0.30 -10.12 -3.39
C PRO A 16 -1.05 -9.43 -3.47
N LEU A 17 -1.08 -8.10 -3.33
CA LEU A 17 -2.31 -7.31 -3.39
C LEU A 17 -3.07 -7.49 -4.71
N ALA A 18 -2.35 -7.40 -5.84
CA ALA A 18 -2.95 -7.63 -7.16
C ALA A 18 -3.45 -9.08 -7.34
N THR A 19 -2.74 -10.05 -6.78
CA THR A 19 -3.10 -11.46 -6.87
C THR A 19 -4.34 -11.76 -6.01
N GLY A 20 -4.44 -11.20 -4.82
CA GLY A 20 -5.61 -11.34 -3.96
C GLY A 20 -6.88 -10.82 -4.65
N LEU A 21 -6.84 -9.58 -5.15
CA LEU A 21 -7.96 -9.01 -5.90
C LEU A 21 -8.33 -9.84 -7.15
N HIS A 22 -7.32 -10.29 -7.89
CA HIS A 22 -7.54 -11.14 -9.07
C HIS A 22 -8.27 -12.43 -8.72
N ASN A 23 -7.82 -13.15 -7.70
CA ASN A 23 -8.43 -14.40 -7.26
C ASN A 23 -9.87 -14.16 -6.79
N THR A 24 -10.12 -13.12 -6.00
CA THR A 24 -11.47 -12.80 -5.55
C THR A 24 -12.41 -12.49 -6.74
N LEU A 25 -11.95 -11.74 -7.73
CA LEU A 25 -12.74 -11.48 -8.95
C LEU A 25 -13.04 -12.77 -9.74
N LEU A 26 -12.07 -13.71 -9.83
CA LEU A 26 -12.31 -15.00 -10.47
C LEU A 26 -13.31 -15.85 -9.68
N ASP A 27 -13.21 -15.89 -8.36
CA ASP A 27 -14.14 -16.61 -7.48
C ASP A 27 -15.57 -16.06 -7.53
N MET A 28 -15.71 -14.78 -7.88
CA MET A 28 -17.00 -14.13 -8.14
C MET A 28 -17.52 -14.36 -9.58
N GLY A 29 -16.85 -15.18 -10.38
CA GLY A 29 -17.23 -15.51 -11.75
C GLY A 29 -16.91 -14.42 -12.78
N HIS A 30 -15.93 -13.56 -12.51
CA HIS A 30 -15.47 -12.54 -13.44
C HIS A 30 -14.17 -12.95 -14.14
N GLU A 31 -13.93 -12.42 -15.32
CA GLU A 31 -12.66 -12.58 -16.03
C GLU A 31 -11.68 -11.50 -15.54
N SER A 32 -10.47 -11.90 -15.19
CA SER A 32 -9.43 -10.97 -14.74
C SER A 32 -8.07 -11.38 -15.26
N VAL A 33 -7.21 -10.41 -15.57
CA VAL A 33 -5.82 -10.61 -15.98
C VAL A 33 -4.91 -9.61 -15.31
N ILE A 34 -3.75 -10.07 -14.82
CA ILE A 34 -2.75 -9.20 -14.20
C ILE A 34 -1.58 -8.99 -15.15
N TRP A 35 -1.18 -7.72 -15.31
CA TRP A 35 0.04 -7.34 -16.02
C TRP A 35 1.03 -6.63 -15.11
N TYR A 36 2.20 -7.24 -14.95
CA TYR A 36 3.27 -6.73 -14.09
C TYR A 36 4.29 -5.86 -14.82
N ASP A 37 4.20 -5.77 -16.12
CA ASP A 37 5.03 -4.93 -16.94
C ASP A 37 4.35 -3.59 -17.16
N GLY A 38 5.09 -2.53 -16.98
CA GLY A 38 4.61 -1.17 -17.22
C GLY A 38 4.09 -1.00 -18.65
N LEU A 39 3.36 0.07 -18.87
CA LEU A 39 2.78 0.41 -20.17
C LEU A 39 3.80 0.76 -21.27
N TYR A 40 5.05 0.36 -21.15
CA TYR A 40 6.07 0.61 -22.15
C TYR A 40 5.65 0.13 -23.56
N TRP A 41 4.91 -0.96 -23.62
CA TRP A 41 4.40 -1.53 -24.87
C TRP A 41 3.19 -0.79 -25.48
N LEU A 42 2.54 0.10 -24.71
CA LEU A 42 1.48 0.97 -25.24
C LEU A 42 2.03 2.16 -26.02
N GLN A 43 3.27 2.49 -25.83
CA GLN A 43 3.93 3.62 -26.48
C GLN A 43 4.36 3.27 -27.91
N GLN A 44 3.45 3.03 -28.80
CA GLN A 44 3.72 3.18 -30.23
C GLN A 44 3.66 4.67 -30.66
N LEU A 45 3.88 5.57 -29.72
CA LEU A 45 3.89 6.98 -29.97
C LEU A 45 5.32 7.41 -30.26
N ASN A 46 5.58 7.72 -31.55
CA ASN A 46 6.84 8.30 -31.98
C ASN A 46 8.06 7.50 -31.51
N LEU A 47 8.32 6.37 -32.20
CA LEU A 47 9.47 5.49 -31.95
C LEU A 47 10.78 6.26 -31.74
N ALA A 48 10.98 7.38 -32.44
CA ALA A 48 12.15 8.21 -32.29
C ALA A 48 12.24 8.87 -30.88
N LYS A 49 11.14 9.40 -30.34
CA LYS A 49 11.16 10.08 -29.02
C LYS A 49 11.28 9.10 -27.85
N VAL A 50 10.66 7.93 -27.99
CA VAL A 50 10.79 6.82 -27.03
C VAL A 50 12.20 6.22 -27.11
N PHE A 51 12.70 6.04 -28.30
CA PHE A 51 14.03 5.51 -28.59
C PHE A 51 15.12 6.41 -27.98
N PHE A 52 15.07 7.71 -28.16
CA PHE A 52 16.05 8.63 -27.56
C PHE A 52 15.95 8.74 -26.04
N THR A 53 14.76 8.79 -25.47
CA THR A 53 14.61 8.91 -24.01
C THR A 53 14.96 7.59 -23.31
N ASP A 54 14.63 6.45 -23.90
CA ASP A 54 14.92 5.15 -23.31
C ASP A 54 16.36 4.70 -23.62
N ILE A 55 16.97 5.11 -24.71
CA ILE A 55 18.43 4.95 -24.95
C ILE A 55 19.23 5.79 -23.96
N TYR A 56 18.84 7.03 -23.69
CA TYR A 56 19.52 7.86 -22.70
C TYR A 56 19.38 7.26 -21.29
N ARG A 57 18.23 6.74 -20.92
CA ARG A 57 18.02 6.00 -19.69
C ARG A 57 18.75 4.65 -19.67
N LEU A 58 18.82 3.95 -20.79
CA LEU A 58 19.64 2.77 -20.97
C LEU A 58 21.12 3.08 -20.74
N TYR A 59 21.61 4.18 -21.29
CA TYR A 59 22.98 4.63 -21.10
C TYR A 59 23.28 4.98 -19.65
N LEU A 60 22.41 5.73 -18.97
CA LEU A 60 22.56 6.06 -17.56
C LEU A 60 22.53 4.83 -16.65
N ASN A 61 21.68 3.87 -16.94
CA ASN A 61 21.55 2.64 -16.15
C ASN A 61 22.61 1.60 -16.50
N PHE A 62 23.18 1.63 -17.71
CA PHE A 62 24.33 0.86 -18.09
C PHE A 62 25.57 1.26 -17.28
N LYS A 63 25.68 2.57 -16.99
CA LYS A 63 26.71 3.12 -16.11
C LYS A 63 26.51 2.71 -14.64
N CYS A 64 25.27 2.43 -14.21
CA CYS A 64 24.91 2.03 -12.84
C CYS A 64 24.81 0.50 -12.60
N GLY A 65 25.26 -0.36 -13.53
CA GLY A 65 25.43 -1.81 -13.30
C GLY A 65 24.21 -2.71 -13.47
N ASN A 66 23.01 -2.20 -13.79
CA ASN A 66 21.76 -2.97 -13.87
C ASN A 66 21.43 -3.49 -15.30
N LYS A 67 22.41 -4.08 -15.98
CA LYS A 67 22.39 -4.43 -17.41
C LYS A 67 21.29 -5.41 -17.84
N LYS A 68 21.05 -6.49 -17.08
CA LYS A 68 20.14 -7.58 -17.47
C LYS A 68 18.65 -7.16 -17.52
N LYS A 69 18.21 -6.32 -16.61
CA LYS A 69 16.80 -5.91 -16.48
C LYS A 69 16.33 -5.02 -17.64
N TYR A 70 17.24 -4.25 -18.24
CA TYR A 70 16.93 -3.31 -19.33
C TYR A 70 17.02 -3.94 -20.70
N ILE A 71 17.96 -4.84 -20.92
CA ILE A 71 18.05 -5.63 -22.16
C ILE A 71 16.77 -6.44 -22.33
N TYR A 72 16.29 -7.10 -21.26
CA TYR A 72 15.04 -7.86 -21.29
C TYR A 72 13.81 -6.96 -21.56
N ARG A 73 13.78 -5.74 -21.00
CA ARG A 73 12.71 -4.76 -21.28
C ARG A 73 12.75 -4.27 -22.72
N PHE A 74 13.90 -4.04 -23.28
CA PHE A 74 14.08 -3.61 -24.67
C PHE A 74 13.66 -4.69 -25.67
N PHE A 75 14.05 -5.93 -25.45
CA PHE A 75 13.61 -7.07 -26.28
C PHE A 75 12.09 -7.29 -26.15
N ASN A 76 11.52 -7.16 -25.00
CA ASN A 76 10.06 -7.24 -24.83
C ASN A 76 9.31 -6.13 -25.56
N LEU A 77 9.88 -4.93 -25.68
CA LEU A 77 9.33 -3.83 -26.49
C LEU A 77 9.26 -4.18 -27.98
N LEU A 78 10.29 -4.82 -28.50
CA LEU A 78 10.43 -5.12 -29.93
C LEU A 78 9.66 -6.37 -30.37
N PHE A 79 9.59 -7.39 -29.54
CA PHE A 79 9.15 -8.72 -29.96
C PHE A 79 7.82 -9.19 -29.35
N PHE A 80 7.24 -8.49 -28.37
CA PHE A 80 5.97 -8.92 -27.81
C PHE A 80 4.79 -8.62 -28.74
N ASN A 81 3.90 -9.61 -28.88
CA ASN A 81 2.67 -9.47 -29.65
C ASN A 81 1.66 -8.56 -28.94
N ASN A 82 1.86 -7.26 -29.07
CA ASN A 82 1.01 -6.24 -28.50
C ASN A 82 -0.46 -6.26 -29.00
N LYS A 83 -0.74 -7.02 -30.09
CA LYS A 83 -2.08 -7.14 -30.67
C LYS A 83 -3.05 -7.79 -29.67
N LYS A 84 -2.67 -8.93 -29.07
CA LYS A 84 -3.50 -9.64 -28.09
C LYS A 84 -3.83 -8.75 -26.88
N ARG A 85 -2.85 -8.04 -26.34
CA ARG A 85 -3.05 -7.13 -25.19
C ARG A 85 -3.97 -5.96 -25.53
N ARG A 86 -3.84 -5.40 -26.73
CA ARG A 86 -4.72 -4.34 -27.21
C ARG A 86 -6.16 -4.81 -27.36
N GLU A 87 -6.35 -6.02 -27.86
CA GLU A 87 -7.69 -6.61 -27.94
C GLU A 87 -8.30 -6.84 -26.54
N ILE A 88 -7.51 -7.31 -25.58
CA ILE A 88 -7.97 -7.45 -24.19
C ILE A 88 -8.40 -6.10 -23.63
N LEU A 89 -7.60 -5.02 -23.81
CA LEU A 89 -7.97 -3.68 -23.34
C LEU A 89 -9.19 -3.09 -24.03
N LYS A 90 -9.40 -3.38 -25.31
CA LYS A 90 -10.62 -2.96 -26.01
C LYS A 90 -11.87 -3.63 -25.43
N ASN A 91 -11.73 -4.90 -25.06
CA ASN A 91 -12.83 -5.75 -24.64
C ASN A 91 -13.00 -5.83 -23.12
N CYS A 92 -12.12 -5.20 -22.32
CA CYS A 92 -12.32 -5.14 -20.88
C CYS A 92 -13.41 -4.14 -20.52
N ASP A 93 -13.99 -4.32 -19.34
CA ASP A 93 -14.99 -3.43 -18.79
C ASP A 93 -14.36 -2.36 -17.89
N CYS A 94 -13.25 -2.70 -17.22
CA CYS A 94 -12.57 -1.83 -16.28
C CYS A 94 -11.07 -2.09 -16.26
N ILE A 95 -10.29 -1.04 -16.03
CA ILE A 95 -8.84 -1.08 -15.81
C ILE A 95 -8.55 -0.72 -14.36
N ILE A 96 -7.86 -1.60 -13.65
CA ILE A 96 -7.48 -1.39 -12.24
C ILE A 96 -5.98 -1.18 -12.16
N LEU A 97 -5.56 -0.13 -11.48
CA LEU A 97 -4.17 0.17 -11.18
C LEU A 97 -3.91 -0.10 -9.70
N VAL A 98 -3.04 -1.04 -9.43
CA VAL A 98 -2.61 -1.36 -8.07
C VAL A 98 -1.40 -0.52 -7.73
N GLN A 99 -1.51 0.25 -6.69
CA GLN A 99 -0.53 1.20 -6.19
C GLN A 99 -0.78 2.65 -6.61
N ASN A 100 -0.24 3.53 -5.80
CA ASN A 100 -0.27 4.97 -6.02
C ASN A 100 0.35 5.39 -7.35
N CYS A 101 -0.38 6.16 -8.07
CA CYS A 101 0.10 6.86 -9.23
C CYS A 101 0.24 8.36 -8.93
N PRO A 102 1.07 9.10 -9.62
CA PRO A 102 1.93 8.68 -10.71
C PRO A 102 3.26 8.10 -10.22
N SER A 103 3.65 7.00 -10.78
CA SER A 103 4.94 6.38 -10.53
C SER A 103 5.75 6.27 -11.82
N ALA A 104 7.01 5.86 -11.70
CA ALA A 104 7.82 5.52 -12.88
C ALA A 104 7.20 4.40 -13.72
N PHE A 105 6.33 3.57 -13.09
CA PHE A 105 5.58 2.51 -13.73
C PHE A 105 4.44 3.03 -14.60
N MET A 106 3.68 4.00 -14.10
CA MET A 106 2.53 4.60 -14.76
C MET A 106 2.63 6.13 -14.67
N SER A 107 3.20 6.78 -15.68
CA SER A 107 3.18 8.24 -15.75
C SER A 107 1.77 8.74 -16.12
N ILE A 108 1.44 9.97 -15.74
CA ILE A 108 0.18 10.61 -16.13
C ILE A 108 -0.02 10.58 -17.65
N ARG A 109 1.03 10.77 -18.44
CA ARG A 109 0.93 10.68 -19.91
C ARG A 109 0.46 9.31 -20.38
N ARG A 110 0.90 8.24 -19.73
CA ARG A 110 0.48 6.87 -20.06
C ARG A 110 -0.93 6.60 -19.60
N LEU A 111 -1.28 7.09 -18.43
CA LEU A 111 -2.63 7.00 -17.90
C LEU A 111 -3.63 7.70 -18.81
N ASN A 112 -3.31 8.93 -19.23
CA ASN A 112 -4.11 9.70 -20.18
C ASN A 112 -4.23 9.00 -21.54
N TYR A 113 -3.12 8.42 -22.02
CA TYR A 113 -3.16 7.65 -23.25
C TYR A 113 -4.08 6.43 -23.16
N LEU A 114 -4.04 5.69 -22.04
CA LEU A 114 -4.96 4.58 -21.78
C LEU A 114 -6.40 5.07 -21.81
N ARG A 115 -6.67 6.13 -21.07
CA ARG A 115 -7.97 6.74 -20.92
C ARG A 115 -8.57 7.14 -22.27
N GLU A 116 -7.87 7.96 -23.03
CA GLU A 116 -8.37 8.50 -24.30
C GLU A 116 -8.52 7.42 -25.36
N LYS A 117 -7.62 6.45 -25.38
CA LYS A 117 -7.63 5.41 -26.42
C LYS A 117 -8.67 4.35 -26.20
N TYR A 118 -8.84 3.89 -24.96
CA TYR A 118 -9.72 2.75 -24.67
C TYR A 118 -11.08 3.16 -24.10
N LYS A 119 -11.20 4.37 -23.58
CA LYS A 119 -12.45 4.92 -23.00
C LYS A 119 -13.10 3.97 -22.00
N LYS A 120 -12.29 3.40 -21.12
CA LYS A 120 -12.73 2.50 -20.05
C LYS A 120 -12.54 3.17 -18.70
N PRO A 121 -13.38 2.88 -17.70
CA PRO A 121 -13.16 3.31 -16.34
C PRO A 121 -11.77 2.87 -15.86
N ILE A 122 -11.04 3.79 -15.22
CA ILE A 122 -9.73 3.53 -14.62
C ILE A 122 -9.86 3.71 -13.13
N VAL A 123 -9.56 2.65 -12.39
CA VAL A 123 -9.76 2.53 -10.96
C VAL A 123 -8.41 2.35 -10.25
N ASN A 124 -8.25 2.97 -9.12
CA ASN A 124 -7.07 2.78 -8.28
C ASN A 124 -7.36 1.80 -7.14
N TYR A 125 -6.46 0.86 -6.91
CA TYR A 125 -6.46 -0.04 -5.76
C TYR A 125 -5.18 0.13 -4.96
N ASP A 126 -5.29 0.60 -3.72
CA ASP A 126 -4.14 0.98 -2.89
C ASP A 126 -4.35 0.70 -1.41
N PHE A 127 -3.24 0.56 -0.69
CA PHE A 127 -3.21 0.48 0.78
C PHE A 127 -3.69 1.74 1.47
N HIS A 128 -3.44 2.87 0.84
CA HIS A 128 -3.72 4.16 1.45
C HIS A 128 -5.09 4.64 1.01
N TYR A 129 -5.86 5.03 1.99
CA TYR A 129 -6.96 5.90 1.69
C TYR A 129 -6.43 7.27 1.26
N LEU A 130 -7.10 7.90 0.32
CA LEU A 130 -6.76 9.19 -0.26
C LEU A 130 -6.55 10.29 0.75
N PRO A 131 -5.62 11.13 0.47
CA PRO A 131 -4.21 10.95 0.20
C PRO A 131 -3.46 11.01 1.51
N ASN A 132 -2.36 10.32 1.62
CA ASN A 132 -1.41 10.70 2.64
C ASN A 132 -0.53 11.86 2.14
N GLN A 133 0.04 12.61 3.05
CA GLN A 133 0.83 13.81 2.74
C GLN A 133 2.06 13.49 1.88
N GLY A 134 2.73 12.38 2.14
CA GLY A 134 3.88 11.97 1.34
C GLY A 134 3.51 11.71 -0.11
N TRP A 135 2.32 11.19 -0.36
CA TRP A 135 1.79 10.97 -1.70
C TRP A 135 1.43 12.29 -2.40
N TRP A 136 0.78 13.22 -1.70
CA TRP A 136 0.50 14.58 -2.18
C TRP A 136 1.74 15.34 -2.59
N SER A 137 2.73 15.42 -1.72
CA SER A 137 4.00 16.10 -1.98
C SER A 137 4.71 15.50 -3.18
N ARG A 138 4.60 14.19 -3.35
CA ARG A 138 5.19 13.49 -4.50
C ARG A 138 4.47 13.85 -5.80
N ILE A 139 3.15 13.89 -5.82
CA ILE A 139 2.36 14.24 -7.00
C ILE A 139 2.60 15.69 -7.39
N LYS A 140 2.47 16.62 -6.45
CA LYS A 140 2.66 18.05 -6.66
C LYS A 140 4.05 18.35 -7.21
N ARG A 141 5.08 17.66 -6.71
CA ARG A 141 6.47 17.82 -7.14
C ARG A 141 6.74 17.25 -8.53
N ILE A 142 6.13 16.13 -8.90
CA ILE A 142 6.41 15.45 -10.16
C ILE A 142 5.68 16.10 -11.33
N GLU A 143 4.45 16.59 -11.15
CA GLU A 143 3.59 16.92 -12.27
C GLU A 143 2.81 18.24 -12.14
N GLY A 144 2.92 18.93 -11.03
CA GLY A 144 2.12 20.13 -10.77
C GLY A 144 0.61 19.86 -10.72
N HIS A 145 0.21 18.59 -10.81
CA HIS A 145 -1.17 18.12 -10.78
C HIS A 145 -1.39 17.22 -9.56
N ARG A 146 -2.61 17.09 -9.20
CA ARG A 146 -3.03 16.50 -7.94
C ARG A 146 -3.36 15.01 -8.03
N GLY A 147 -3.22 14.38 -9.19
CA GLY A 147 -3.19 12.93 -9.41
C GLY A 147 -4.43 12.12 -9.03
N LEU A 148 -5.24 12.58 -8.09
CA LEU A 148 -6.50 11.95 -7.71
C LEU A 148 -7.52 11.99 -8.84
N GLU A 149 -7.51 13.07 -9.57
CA GLU A 149 -8.40 13.31 -10.70
C GLU A 149 -8.18 12.33 -11.84
N GLN A 150 -7.13 11.50 -11.74
CA GLN A 150 -6.80 10.54 -12.80
C GLN A 150 -7.61 9.25 -12.73
N TYR A 151 -8.33 9.02 -11.64
CA TYR A 151 -9.10 7.82 -11.43
C TYR A 151 -10.60 8.10 -11.43
N ASP A 152 -11.35 7.20 -12.03
CA ASP A 152 -12.81 7.28 -12.05
C ASP A 152 -13.43 6.71 -10.78
N TRP A 153 -12.68 5.87 -10.04
CA TRP A 153 -13.07 5.26 -8.78
C TRP A 153 -11.86 4.80 -7.97
N TYR A 154 -12.08 4.52 -6.68
CA TYR A 154 -11.05 4.09 -5.75
C TYR A 154 -11.46 2.84 -5.00
N LEU A 155 -10.50 1.95 -4.76
CA LEU A 155 -10.63 0.74 -3.95
C LEU A 155 -9.59 0.76 -2.84
N PRO A 156 -9.79 1.53 -1.75
CA PRO A 156 -8.88 1.53 -0.62
C PRO A 156 -8.96 0.23 0.18
N VAL A 157 -7.88 -0.11 0.87
CA VAL A 157 -7.86 -1.23 1.82
C VAL A 157 -8.33 -0.84 3.21
N GLY A 158 -8.38 0.44 3.52
CA GLY A 158 -8.87 0.98 4.79
C GLY A 158 -9.38 2.39 4.64
N LEU A 159 -10.20 2.85 5.58
CA LEU A 159 -10.83 4.17 5.56
C LEU A 159 -10.11 5.22 6.40
N THR A 160 -9.07 4.81 7.11
CA THR A 160 -8.27 5.70 7.94
C THR A 160 -6.95 6.01 7.26
N THR A 161 -6.54 7.25 7.27
CA THR A 161 -5.31 7.72 6.64
C THR A 161 -4.35 8.29 7.66
N GLU A 162 -3.11 8.45 7.26
CA GLU A 162 -2.09 9.18 8.03
C GLU A 162 -2.50 10.64 8.34
N PHE A 163 -3.30 11.20 7.46
CA PHE A 163 -3.91 12.53 7.62
C PHE A 163 -5.40 12.36 7.52
N ALA A 164 -6.06 12.51 8.62
CA ALA A 164 -7.50 12.58 8.66
C ALA A 164 -7.96 13.77 7.80
N ILE A 165 -8.41 13.50 6.58
CA ILE A 165 -9.08 14.50 5.78
C ILE A 165 -10.55 14.45 6.14
N PRO A 166 -11.04 15.44 6.87
CA PRO A 166 -12.41 15.38 7.33
C PRO A 166 -13.38 15.65 6.20
N ARG A 167 -14.48 14.92 6.20
CA ARG A 167 -15.80 15.37 5.77
C ARG A 167 -16.09 15.57 4.28
N GLN A 168 -15.12 15.70 3.38
CA GLN A 168 -15.37 16.06 1.99
C GLN A 168 -14.77 15.10 0.97
N ILE A 169 -14.51 13.89 1.41
CA ILE A 169 -14.07 12.85 0.52
C ILE A 169 -15.19 12.53 -0.44
N PRO A 170 -14.94 12.64 -1.75
CA PRO A 170 -15.93 12.23 -2.73
C PRO A 170 -16.35 10.79 -2.45
N GLN A 171 -17.64 10.50 -2.47
CA GLN A 171 -18.20 9.15 -2.32
C GLN A 171 -17.95 8.33 -3.61
N ILE A 172 -16.69 8.32 -4.06
CA ILE A 172 -16.24 7.65 -5.30
C ILE A 172 -15.33 6.47 -4.97
N TYR A 173 -15.63 5.74 -3.93
CA TYR A 173 -14.85 4.60 -3.50
C TYR A 173 -15.72 3.46 -2.98
N ASN A 174 -15.15 2.25 -3.00
CA ASN A 174 -15.56 1.09 -2.22
C ASN A 174 -14.35 0.61 -1.42
N CYS A 175 -14.45 0.53 -0.12
CA CYS A 175 -13.37 0.07 0.73
C CYS A 175 -13.36 -1.45 0.77
N ILE A 176 -12.59 -2.04 -0.14
CA ILE A 176 -12.62 -3.50 -0.35
C ILE A 176 -11.65 -4.29 0.52
N GLY A 177 -10.83 -3.64 1.33
CA GLY A 177 -9.82 -4.37 2.09
C GLY A 177 -8.75 -5.01 1.19
N MET A 178 -8.05 -6.03 1.73
CA MET A 178 -7.00 -6.72 0.99
C MET A 178 -6.96 -8.21 1.31
N ASP A 179 -6.55 -9.01 0.32
CA ASP A 179 -6.09 -10.38 0.50
C ASP A 179 -4.69 -10.51 -0.10
N VAL A 180 -3.69 -10.63 0.74
CA VAL A 180 -2.30 -10.79 0.31
C VAL A 180 -1.77 -12.20 0.54
N ASN A 181 -2.66 -13.15 0.74
CA ASN A 181 -2.35 -14.57 0.96
C ASN A 181 -1.43 -14.81 2.17
N PHE A 182 -1.96 -14.56 3.34
CA PHE A 182 -1.26 -14.74 4.61
C PHE A 182 -1.19 -16.20 5.13
N LYS A 183 -1.35 -17.20 4.25
CA LYS A 183 -1.45 -18.63 4.63
C LYS A 183 -0.30 -19.14 5.50
N ASN A 184 0.89 -18.55 5.43
CA ASN A 184 2.06 -18.95 6.20
C ASN A 184 2.32 -18.05 7.42
N LEU A 185 1.32 -17.27 7.84
CA LEU A 185 1.40 -16.42 9.02
C LEU A 185 0.54 -17.05 10.13
N TYR A 186 1.20 -17.53 11.16
CA TYR A 186 0.64 -18.17 12.35
C TYR A 186 1.62 -18.05 13.50
N PRO A 187 1.17 -18.11 14.74
CA PRO A 187 2.05 -18.13 15.91
C PRO A 187 2.97 -19.36 15.95
N GLU A 188 4.27 -19.15 16.15
CA GLU A 188 5.30 -20.20 16.27
C GLU A 188 6.34 -19.77 17.33
N GLN A 189 5.88 -19.14 18.41
CA GLN A 189 6.75 -18.63 19.45
C GLN A 189 7.09 -19.72 20.46
N ASP A 190 8.39 -20.09 20.54
CA ASP A 190 8.93 -20.96 21.58
C ASP A 190 9.38 -20.15 22.81
N ASP A 191 9.98 -18.99 22.55
CA ASP A 191 10.50 -18.05 23.55
C ASP A 191 9.92 -16.65 23.32
N PHE A 192 9.81 -15.88 24.39
CA PHE A 192 9.48 -14.46 24.26
C PHE A 192 10.66 -13.67 23.68
N PHE A 193 10.48 -13.05 22.51
CA PHE A 193 11.46 -12.13 21.98
C PHE A 193 10.83 -10.93 21.24
N VAL A 194 11.61 -9.87 21.16
CA VAL A 194 11.23 -8.60 20.56
C VAL A 194 11.85 -8.44 19.18
N LEU A 195 11.07 -7.97 18.23
CA LEU A 195 11.55 -7.58 16.91
C LEU A 195 11.62 -6.05 16.81
N LEU A 196 12.79 -5.54 16.48
CA LEU A 196 13.00 -4.14 16.15
C LEU A 196 12.93 -3.96 14.64
N ASP A 197 12.18 -2.96 14.19
CA ASP A 197 12.06 -2.60 12.76
C ASP A 197 13.42 -2.24 12.13
N PHE A 198 13.45 -2.13 10.82
CA PHE A 198 14.63 -1.64 10.10
C PHE A 198 15.08 -0.27 10.61
N PRO A 199 16.39 -0.04 10.73
CA PRO A 199 16.90 1.25 11.12
C PRO A 199 16.50 2.32 10.09
N ARG A 200 15.97 3.43 10.58
CA ARG A 200 15.53 4.56 9.77
C ARG A 200 16.43 5.77 10.00
N PRO A 201 16.84 6.47 8.94
CA PRO A 201 17.59 7.72 9.10
C PRO A 201 16.86 8.72 9.99
N GLY A 202 17.58 9.27 10.99
CA GLY A 202 17.03 10.20 11.95
C GLY A 202 16.39 9.55 13.19
N HIS A 203 16.37 8.23 13.29
CA HIS A 203 15.84 7.49 14.44
C HIS A 203 16.92 6.71 15.22
N GLU A 204 18.20 6.98 14.95
CA GLU A 204 19.35 6.25 15.53
C GLU A 204 19.40 6.35 17.06
N VAL A 205 19.13 7.53 17.60
CA VAL A 205 19.14 7.77 19.06
C VAL A 205 18.06 6.93 19.74
N ARG A 206 16.82 6.96 19.23
CA ARG A 206 15.73 6.15 19.76
C ARG A 206 16.06 4.66 19.69
N ARG A 207 16.57 4.19 18.57
CA ARG A 207 16.96 2.80 18.39
C ARG A 207 18.02 2.36 19.41
N CYS A 208 19.00 3.22 19.70
CA CYS A 208 19.99 2.97 20.72
C CYS A 208 19.35 2.85 22.11
N GLN A 209 18.42 3.74 22.45
CA GLN A 209 17.68 3.70 23.71
C GLN A 209 16.82 2.42 23.83
N GLU A 210 16.09 2.04 22.77
CA GLU A 210 15.30 0.80 22.74
C GLU A 210 16.16 -0.43 23.01
N LYS A 211 17.32 -0.54 22.37
CA LYS A 211 18.27 -1.64 22.59
C LYS A 211 18.83 -1.64 24.00
N GLN A 212 19.26 -0.50 24.50
CA GLN A 212 19.74 -0.37 25.88
C GLN A 212 18.68 -0.81 26.90
N MET A 213 17.43 -0.38 26.74
CA MET A 213 16.34 -0.76 27.62
C MET A 213 16.08 -2.28 27.58
N LEU A 214 16.16 -2.91 26.41
CA LEU A 214 15.98 -4.35 26.24
C LEU A 214 17.11 -5.14 26.93
N ASP A 215 18.36 -4.67 26.77
CA ASP A 215 19.54 -5.24 27.41
C ASP A 215 19.45 -5.15 28.95
N GLU A 216 19.01 -4.00 29.50
CA GLU A 216 18.83 -3.78 30.93
C GLU A 216 17.81 -4.73 31.56
N ILE A 217 16.75 -5.11 30.85
CA ILE A 217 15.71 -6.03 31.35
C ILE A 217 15.91 -7.49 30.91
N GLY A 218 17.00 -7.76 30.20
CA GLY A 218 17.36 -9.12 29.75
C GLY A 218 16.37 -9.75 28.78
N ILE A 219 15.77 -8.95 27.90
CA ILE A 219 14.87 -9.45 26.85
C ILE A 219 15.65 -9.65 25.55
N LYS A 220 15.57 -10.85 24.98
CA LYS A 220 16.16 -11.17 23.68
C LYS A 220 15.46 -10.38 22.57
N TYR A 221 16.23 -9.85 21.63
CA TYR A 221 15.69 -9.14 20.48
C TYR A 221 16.48 -9.40 19.20
N ILE A 222 15.81 -9.14 18.07
CA ILE A 222 16.40 -9.13 16.73
C ILE A 222 16.11 -7.76 16.13
N GLU A 223 17.13 -7.12 15.54
CA GLU A 223 16.98 -5.93 14.74
C GLU A 223 16.98 -6.32 13.26
N LEU A 224 15.96 -5.92 12.52
CA LEU A 224 15.91 -6.14 11.09
C LEU A 224 16.98 -5.30 10.40
N ASN A 225 17.82 -5.95 9.61
CA ASN A 225 18.88 -5.29 8.82
C ASN A 225 19.08 -6.03 7.49
N GLY A 226 19.54 -5.30 6.47
CA GLY A 226 19.83 -5.91 5.18
C GLY A 226 18.59 -6.24 4.35
N ARG A 227 18.62 -7.40 3.68
CA ARG A 227 17.57 -7.86 2.78
C ARG A 227 17.12 -9.27 3.13
N TYR A 228 15.83 -9.46 3.18
CA TYR A 228 15.21 -10.75 3.45
C TYR A 228 14.36 -11.17 2.24
N THR A 229 14.28 -12.44 2.00
CA THR A 229 13.20 -13.02 1.19
C THR A 229 11.90 -13.00 1.98
N THR A 230 10.78 -13.18 1.32
CA THR A 230 9.46 -13.24 1.97
C THR A 230 9.40 -14.38 3.01
N ASP A 231 10.01 -15.52 2.71
CA ASP A 231 9.99 -16.67 3.61
C ASP A 231 10.89 -16.46 4.83
N GLU A 232 12.06 -15.88 4.66
CA GLU A 232 12.97 -15.53 5.77
C GLU A 232 12.31 -14.54 6.72
N ILE A 233 11.76 -13.43 6.21
CA ILE A 233 11.13 -12.43 7.06
C ILE A 233 9.91 -12.98 7.80
N ARG A 234 9.08 -13.80 7.14
CA ARG A 234 7.91 -14.43 7.76
C ARG A 234 8.29 -15.46 8.81
N THR A 235 9.42 -16.14 8.65
CA THR A 235 9.97 -17.01 9.70
C THR A 235 10.31 -16.23 10.97
N ILE A 236 10.89 -15.03 10.83
CA ILE A 236 11.14 -14.13 11.95
C ILE A 236 9.80 -13.67 12.56
N TYR A 237 8.83 -13.27 11.74
CA TYR A 237 7.53 -12.78 12.20
C TYR A 237 6.77 -13.82 13.01
N ARG A 238 6.76 -15.10 12.58
CA ARG A 238 6.09 -16.17 13.31
C ARG A 238 6.62 -16.37 14.74
N LYS A 239 7.89 -16.05 14.96
CA LYS A 239 8.54 -16.18 16.27
C LYS A 239 8.47 -14.92 17.13
N THR A 240 8.04 -13.80 16.57
CA THR A 240 8.02 -12.51 17.24
C THR A 240 6.89 -12.43 18.27
N SER A 241 7.22 -12.01 19.49
CA SER A 241 6.24 -11.75 20.55
C SER A 241 5.76 -10.31 20.56
N VAL A 242 6.69 -9.35 20.42
CA VAL A 242 6.41 -7.92 20.36
C VAL A 242 7.22 -7.29 19.25
N TYR A 243 6.55 -6.48 18.45
CA TYR A 243 7.18 -5.67 17.40
C TYR A 243 7.25 -4.22 17.83
N ILE A 244 8.43 -3.65 17.82
CA ILE A 244 8.64 -2.23 18.13
C ILE A 244 8.71 -1.43 16.85
N VAL A 245 7.75 -0.54 16.68
CA VAL A 245 7.70 0.41 15.56
C VAL A 245 8.52 1.65 15.94
N SER A 246 9.65 1.83 15.30
CA SER A 246 10.61 2.92 15.64
C SER A 246 10.41 4.17 14.81
N SER A 247 9.48 4.17 13.86
CA SER A 247 9.16 5.31 13.01
C SER A 247 7.67 5.35 12.69
N ARG A 248 7.18 6.52 12.32
CA ARG A 248 5.79 6.67 11.89
C ARG A 248 5.52 5.86 10.62
N GLU A 249 4.53 4.99 10.68
CA GLU A 249 4.04 4.20 9.57
C GLU A 249 2.59 4.57 9.26
N SER A 250 2.26 4.78 7.99
CA SER A 250 0.86 5.04 7.64
C SER A 250 -0.01 3.79 7.73
N PHE A 251 0.42 2.71 7.08
CA PHE A 251 -0.25 1.40 7.13
C PHE A 251 0.67 0.32 7.71
N GLY A 252 1.87 0.14 7.13
CA GLY A 252 2.85 -0.84 7.58
C GLY A 252 2.39 -2.29 7.39
N LEU A 253 2.63 -2.90 6.21
CA LEU A 253 2.33 -4.31 6.00
C LEU A 253 2.95 -5.23 7.07
N PRO A 254 4.18 -4.99 7.56
CA PRO A 254 4.74 -5.75 8.69
C PRO A 254 3.86 -5.73 9.95
N ILE A 255 3.18 -4.61 10.23
CA ILE A 255 2.28 -4.50 11.38
C ILE A 255 1.11 -5.48 11.25
N VAL A 256 0.57 -5.65 10.05
CA VAL A 256 -0.50 -6.63 9.76
C VAL A 256 0.04 -8.06 9.87
N GLU A 257 1.15 -8.36 9.18
CA GLU A 257 1.73 -9.71 9.15
C GLU A 257 2.14 -10.20 10.55
N LEU A 258 2.71 -9.31 11.37
CA LEU A 258 3.10 -9.64 12.74
C LEU A 258 1.91 -9.90 13.66
N GLN A 259 0.83 -9.13 13.54
CA GLN A 259 -0.38 -9.40 14.33
C GLN A 259 -1.06 -10.71 13.92
N LEU A 260 -1.00 -11.10 12.65
CA LEU A 260 -1.43 -12.41 12.18
C LEU A 260 -0.55 -13.55 12.72
N CYS A 261 0.68 -13.25 13.12
CA CYS A 261 1.56 -14.17 13.86
C CYS A 261 1.37 -14.08 15.40
N GLY A 262 0.41 -13.32 15.87
CA GLY A 262 0.12 -13.18 17.30
C GLY A 262 0.98 -12.17 18.05
N ALA A 263 1.84 -11.43 17.36
CA ALA A 263 2.65 -10.41 17.99
C ALA A 263 1.82 -9.19 18.42
N LYS A 264 2.23 -8.53 19.48
CA LYS A 264 1.76 -7.19 19.84
C LYS A 264 2.65 -6.13 19.20
N VAL A 265 2.10 -4.94 19.01
CA VAL A 265 2.78 -3.79 18.39
C VAL A 265 2.99 -2.71 19.45
N LEU A 266 4.25 -2.40 19.75
CA LEU A 266 4.62 -1.39 20.72
C LEU A 266 5.03 -0.10 19.99
N VAL A 267 4.34 0.99 20.29
CA VAL A 267 4.52 2.29 19.63
C VAL A 267 4.65 3.43 20.64
N PRO A 268 5.49 4.44 20.40
CA PRO A 268 5.66 5.56 21.32
C PRO A 268 4.52 6.58 21.25
N HIS A 269 3.76 6.60 20.16
CA HIS A 269 2.69 7.59 19.94
C HIS A 269 1.54 6.96 19.16
N LYS A 270 0.31 7.31 19.49
CA LYS A 270 -0.88 6.85 18.74
C LYS A 270 -0.84 7.24 17.26
N GLU A 271 -0.37 8.44 16.96
CA GLU A 271 -0.27 8.95 15.58
C GLU A 271 0.75 8.23 14.71
N TRP A 272 1.53 7.33 15.26
CA TRP A 272 2.54 6.59 14.50
C TRP A 272 1.96 5.51 13.59
N THR A 273 0.73 5.07 13.86
CA THR A 273 0.05 4.03 13.08
C THR A 273 -1.41 4.41 12.79
N PRO A 274 -1.66 5.56 12.17
CA PRO A 274 -3.02 6.10 12.06
C PRO A 274 -3.96 5.27 11.20
N ALA A 275 -3.46 4.49 10.24
CA ALA A 275 -4.29 3.58 9.44
C ALA A 275 -4.92 2.45 10.27
N HIS A 276 -4.43 2.24 11.48
CA HIS A 276 -4.96 1.24 12.42
C HIS A 276 -5.95 1.80 13.45
N TYR A 277 -6.40 3.02 13.31
CA TYR A 277 -7.51 3.51 14.12
C TYR A 277 -8.80 2.75 13.81
N LEU A 278 -9.49 2.34 14.84
CA LEU A 278 -10.74 1.57 14.72
C LEU A 278 -11.91 2.43 14.28
N GLU A 279 -11.88 3.71 14.63
CA GLU A 279 -12.92 4.67 14.29
C GLU A 279 -12.70 5.24 12.89
N LYS A 280 -13.68 5.04 12.00
CA LYS A 280 -13.65 5.54 10.62
C LYS A 280 -13.86 7.05 10.49
N SER A 281 -14.27 7.73 11.54
CA SER A 281 -14.65 9.15 11.56
C SER A 281 -13.67 10.06 12.26
N ILE A 282 -12.47 9.60 12.55
CA ILE A 282 -11.45 10.39 13.24
C ILE A 282 -10.70 11.25 12.25
N TYR A 283 -10.56 12.51 12.60
CA TYR A 283 -10.06 13.57 11.76
C TYR A 283 -8.77 14.22 12.26
N GLU A 284 -8.29 13.81 13.44
CA GLU A 284 -7.07 14.33 14.02
C GLU A 284 -6.12 13.20 14.39
N SER A 285 -4.86 13.35 14.02
CA SER A 285 -3.82 12.38 14.35
C SER A 285 -3.70 12.22 15.86
N GLY A 286 -3.56 11.00 16.35
CA GLY A 286 -3.42 10.69 17.79
C GLY A 286 -4.74 10.60 18.56
N GLN A 287 -5.87 10.94 17.99
CA GLN A 287 -7.16 10.84 18.69
C GLN A 287 -7.86 9.49 18.55
N GLY A 288 -7.47 8.71 17.55
CA GLY A 288 -8.06 7.39 17.30
C GLY A 288 -7.72 6.36 18.38
N ARG A 289 -8.64 5.41 18.57
CA ARG A 289 -8.40 4.24 19.40
C ARG A 289 -7.75 3.16 18.54
N LEU A 290 -6.60 2.66 18.98
CA LEU A 290 -5.93 1.51 18.38
C LEU A 290 -6.55 0.20 18.89
N GLY A 291 -6.39 -0.87 18.13
CA GLY A 291 -6.82 -2.22 18.52
C GLY A 291 -6.05 -2.77 19.73
N LYS A 292 -6.57 -3.83 20.32
CA LYS A 292 -6.07 -4.42 21.57
C LYS A 292 -4.62 -4.92 21.50
N ASN A 293 -4.12 -5.19 20.31
CA ASN A 293 -2.74 -5.64 20.13
C ASN A 293 -1.74 -4.48 20.09
N PHE A 294 -2.20 -3.24 20.01
CA PHE A 294 -1.32 -2.07 20.08
C PHE A 294 -1.13 -1.65 21.54
N ILE A 295 0.11 -1.36 21.89
CA ILE A 295 0.47 -0.82 23.18
C ILE A 295 1.24 0.47 22.94
N VAL A 296 0.76 1.57 23.51
CA VAL A 296 1.41 2.88 23.46
C VAL A 296 2.18 3.07 24.76
N TYR A 297 3.44 3.49 24.67
CA TYR A 297 4.25 3.87 25.83
C TYR A 297 4.65 5.34 25.75
N GLU A 298 4.84 5.98 26.88
CA GLU A 298 5.18 7.40 26.96
C GLU A 298 6.65 7.65 27.40
N ASN A 299 7.23 6.70 28.14
CA ASN A 299 8.56 6.85 28.69
C ASN A 299 9.28 5.50 28.86
N GLU A 300 10.59 5.57 29.18
CA GLU A 300 11.45 4.37 29.31
C GLU A 300 11.00 3.41 30.43
N LYS A 301 10.49 3.95 31.53
CA LYS A 301 10.02 3.14 32.65
C LYS A 301 8.82 2.32 32.20
N GLU A 302 7.86 2.96 31.58
CA GLU A 302 6.65 2.30 31.07
C GLU A 302 6.98 1.27 29.98
N PHE A 303 7.91 1.59 29.07
CA PHE A 303 8.40 0.64 28.07
C PHE A 303 8.89 -0.67 28.72
N LYS A 304 9.74 -0.59 29.76
CA LYS A 304 10.28 -1.76 30.46
C LYS A 304 9.20 -2.54 31.21
N GLU A 305 8.32 -1.85 31.93
CA GLU A 305 7.22 -2.46 32.68
C GLU A 305 6.25 -3.23 31.76
N ILE A 306 5.91 -2.63 30.62
CA ILE A 306 5.06 -3.25 29.58
C ILE A 306 5.69 -4.53 29.07
N LEU A 307 6.95 -4.52 28.69
CA LEU A 307 7.61 -5.70 28.11
C LEU A 307 7.75 -6.83 29.12
N LEU A 308 8.08 -6.52 30.37
CA LEU A 308 8.13 -7.53 31.44
C LEU A 308 6.75 -8.15 31.68
N LYS A 309 5.71 -7.33 31.72
CA LYS A 309 4.32 -7.80 31.88
C LYS A 309 3.85 -8.64 30.71
N GLU A 310 4.19 -8.27 29.47
CA GLU A 310 3.83 -9.06 28.28
C GLU A 310 4.57 -10.39 28.25
N LYS A 311 5.83 -10.44 28.68
CA LYS A 311 6.60 -11.68 28.78
C LYS A 311 5.92 -12.74 29.67
N GLU A 312 5.19 -12.30 30.70
CA GLU A 312 4.51 -13.20 31.63
C GLU A 312 3.13 -13.67 31.15
N LYS A 313 2.43 -12.84 30.35
CA LYS A 313 1.00 -13.05 30.08
C LYS A 313 0.57 -13.05 28.63
N ILE A 314 1.47 -12.87 27.67
CA ILE A 314 1.11 -12.80 26.27
C ILE A 314 0.39 -14.09 25.80
N ASN A 315 -0.70 -13.92 25.07
CA ASN A 315 -1.43 -15.01 24.46
C ASN A 315 -1.55 -14.77 22.95
N TYR A 316 -0.75 -15.47 22.20
CA TYR A 316 -0.62 -15.28 20.76
C TYR A 316 -1.91 -15.60 20.00
N SER A 317 -2.63 -16.64 20.38
CA SER A 317 -3.89 -17.02 19.73
C SER A 317 -4.97 -15.95 19.93
N ILE A 318 -5.08 -15.42 21.14
CA ILE A 318 -6.00 -14.31 21.44
C ILE A 318 -5.61 -13.06 20.66
N ASN A 319 -4.32 -12.78 20.47
CA ASN A 319 -3.87 -11.64 19.69
C ASN A 319 -4.24 -11.78 18.20
N VAL A 320 -4.13 -12.98 17.62
CA VAL A 320 -4.61 -13.24 16.25
C VAL A 320 -6.12 -13.03 16.14
N GLU A 321 -6.88 -13.52 17.10
CA GLU A 321 -8.33 -13.34 17.13
C GLU A 321 -8.72 -11.86 17.28
N ASN A 322 -8.08 -11.12 18.17
CA ASN A 322 -8.28 -9.69 18.31
C ASN A 322 -8.03 -8.96 16.99
N PHE A 323 -6.90 -9.25 16.31
CA PHE A 323 -6.59 -8.63 15.04
C PHE A 323 -7.68 -8.89 14.00
N ARG A 324 -8.09 -10.13 13.81
CA ARG A 324 -9.11 -10.47 12.81
C ARG A 324 -10.47 -9.84 13.09
N ASN A 325 -10.83 -9.75 14.36
CA ASN A 325 -12.09 -9.13 14.77
C ASN A 325 -12.08 -7.61 14.61
N GLU A 326 -10.94 -6.96 14.87
CA GLU A 326 -10.83 -5.50 14.86
C GLU A 326 -10.44 -4.95 13.47
N TYR A 327 -9.71 -5.74 12.67
CA TYR A 327 -9.19 -5.32 11.34
C TYR A 327 -9.53 -6.32 10.22
N PRO A 328 -10.80 -6.69 10.03
CA PRO A 328 -11.17 -7.71 9.05
C PRO A 328 -10.74 -7.34 7.62
N LEU A 329 -10.77 -6.05 7.26
CA LEU A 329 -10.36 -5.56 5.94
C LEU A 329 -8.86 -5.75 5.64
N TYR A 330 -8.04 -6.04 6.66
CA TYR A 330 -6.60 -6.25 6.50
C TYR A 330 -6.22 -7.74 6.36
N ASP A 331 -7.18 -8.64 6.53
CA ASP A 331 -7.01 -10.09 6.40
C ASP A 331 -7.69 -10.67 5.15
N HIS A 332 -8.76 -10.03 4.67
CA HIS A 332 -9.49 -10.48 3.47
C HIS A 332 -10.12 -9.32 2.68
N VAL A 333 -10.46 -9.62 1.43
CA VAL A 333 -11.24 -8.70 0.60
C VAL A 333 -12.71 -8.75 1.04
N ASP A 334 -13.29 -7.59 1.28
CA ASP A 334 -14.74 -7.45 1.50
C ASP A 334 -15.50 -7.74 0.20
N ARG A 335 -16.10 -8.92 0.13
CA ARG A 335 -16.85 -9.36 -1.06
C ARG A 335 -18.09 -8.49 -1.33
N HIS A 336 -18.75 -8.02 -0.29
CA HIS A 336 -19.94 -7.18 -0.45
C HIS A 336 -19.57 -5.83 -1.07
N GLU A 337 -18.52 -5.19 -0.58
CA GLU A 337 -18.03 -3.94 -1.16
C GLU A 337 -17.52 -4.12 -2.60
N LEU A 338 -16.90 -5.26 -2.89
CA LEU A 338 -16.46 -5.58 -4.24
C LEU A 338 -17.64 -5.91 -5.17
N GLU A 339 -18.68 -6.56 -4.69
CA GLU A 339 -19.93 -6.80 -5.42
C GLU A 339 -20.65 -5.49 -5.74
N ASP A 340 -20.73 -4.58 -4.78
CA ASP A 340 -21.30 -3.25 -4.98
C ASP A 340 -20.50 -2.43 -6.01
N PHE A 341 -19.18 -2.48 -5.95
CA PHE A 341 -18.31 -1.88 -6.98
C PHE A 341 -18.63 -2.44 -8.37
N VAL A 342 -18.74 -3.77 -8.50
CA VAL A 342 -19.08 -4.42 -9.77
C VAL A 342 -20.50 -4.05 -10.23
N TYR A 343 -21.45 -3.96 -9.31
CA TYR A 343 -22.81 -3.50 -9.57
C TYR A 343 -22.83 -2.07 -10.12
N LYS A 344 -22.09 -1.15 -9.49
CA LYS A 344 -21.95 0.24 -9.93
C LYS A 344 -21.34 0.36 -11.32
N LEU A 345 -20.35 -0.49 -11.65
CA LEU A 345 -19.81 -0.57 -13.00
C LEU A 345 -20.85 -1.05 -14.02
N LYS A 346 -21.58 -2.12 -13.71
CA LYS A 346 -22.60 -2.69 -14.61
C LYS A 346 -23.74 -1.71 -14.90
N ASN A 347 -24.12 -0.91 -13.91
CA ASN A 347 -25.24 0.02 -14.01
C ASN A 347 -24.83 1.43 -14.46
N GLY A 348 -23.58 1.62 -14.86
CA GLY A 348 -23.09 2.90 -15.39
C GLY A 348 -22.97 4.02 -14.35
N VAL A 349 -22.94 3.69 -13.07
CA VAL A 349 -22.60 4.64 -12.01
C VAL A 349 -21.10 4.99 -12.08
N ILE A 350 -20.28 3.96 -12.29
CA ILE A 350 -18.85 4.13 -12.55
C ILE A 350 -18.64 4.08 -14.06
N THR A 351 -18.33 5.21 -14.63
CA THR A 351 -18.11 5.36 -16.07
C THR A 351 -16.76 5.99 -16.35
N TYR A 352 -16.30 5.82 -17.58
CA TYR A 352 -15.17 6.58 -18.10
C TYR A 352 -15.46 8.08 -18.02
N LYS A 353 -14.51 8.83 -17.50
CA LYS A 353 -14.54 10.29 -17.48
C LYS A 353 -13.42 10.85 -18.33
N SER A 354 -13.72 11.81 -19.17
CA SER A 354 -12.70 12.55 -19.94
C SER A 354 -11.96 13.53 -19.05
N HIS A 355 -10.76 13.94 -19.45
CA HIS A 355 -9.91 14.88 -18.70
C HIS A 355 -10.62 16.19 -18.27
N SER A 356 -11.59 16.63 -19.03
CA SER A 356 -12.32 17.87 -18.75
C SER A 356 -13.29 17.78 -17.57
N MET A 357 -13.65 16.57 -17.14
CA MET A 357 -14.61 16.34 -16.05
C MET A 357 -13.98 16.38 -14.63
N TYR A 358 -12.68 16.42 -14.53
CA TYR A 358 -11.99 16.36 -13.23
C TYR A 358 -12.05 17.64 -12.40
N ARG A 359 -12.62 18.70 -12.91
CA ARG A 359 -12.76 19.98 -12.19
C ARG A 359 -13.63 19.88 -10.92
N GLU A 360 -14.52 18.90 -10.87
CA GLU A 360 -15.41 18.69 -9.72
C GLU A 360 -14.66 18.24 -8.46
N TYR A 361 -13.46 17.67 -8.62
CA TYR A 361 -12.62 17.23 -7.50
C TYR A 361 -11.70 18.34 -6.95
N ASN A 362 -11.79 19.55 -7.48
CA ASN A 362 -10.95 20.67 -7.06
C ASN A 362 -11.18 21.09 -5.60
N GLN A 363 -12.38 20.88 -5.06
CA GLN A 363 -12.67 21.17 -3.64
C GLN A 363 -11.86 20.29 -2.68
N PHE A 364 -11.72 19.01 -3.02
CA PHE A 364 -10.91 18.07 -2.27
C PHE A 364 -9.43 18.48 -2.20
N ILE A 365 -8.98 19.09 -3.24
CA ILE A 365 -7.61 19.51 -3.48
C ILE A 365 -7.25 20.77 -2.72
N SER A 366 -8.18 21.74 -2.62
CA SER A 366 -7.95 22.98 -1.87
C SER A 366 -7.79 22.70 -0.37
N LEU A 367 -8.49 21.72 0.16
CA LEU A 367 -8.37 21.31 1.57
C LEU A 367 -7.00 20.72 1.90
N SER A 368 -6.39 19.97 0.97
CA SER A 368 -5.04 19.43 1.17
C SER A 368 -3.96 20.51 1.13
N ASP A 369 -4.16 21.59 0.37
CA ASP A 369 -3.25 22.74 0.32
C ASP A 369 -3.27 23.53 1.65
N ASP A 370 -4.41 23.61 2.31
CA ASP A 370 -4.54 24.23 3.62
C ASP A 370 -3.94 23.37 4.74
N PHE A 371 -3.98 22.06 4.57
CA PHE A 371 -3.36 21.09 5.49
C PHE A 371 -1.83 21.15 5.44
N GLU A 372 -1.24 21.25 4.24
CA GLU A 372 0.23 21.39 4.08
C GLU A 372 0.75 22.67 4.74
N LYS A 373 -0.06 23.72 4.84
CA LYS A 373 0.32 24.98 5.50
C LYS A 373 0.26 24.93 7.01
N SER A 374 -0.53 24.04 7.59
CA SER A 374 -0.67 23.88 9.03
C SER A 374 0.47 23.08 9.66
N ASP A 375 1.09 22.16 8.92
CA ASP A 375 2.18 21.30 9.41
C ASP A 375 3.57 21.97 9.33
N ILE A 376 3.69 23.17 8.76
CA ILE A 376 4.94 23.94 8.65
C ILE A 376 5.10 24.94 9.82
N LYS A 377 4.18 24.97 10.74
CA LYS A 377 4.29 25.70 11.99
C LYS A 377 4.52 24.74 13.15
#